data_987280dbcf127e99dede2e9bef2a3164
#
_entry.id   987280dbcf127e99dede2e9bef2a3164
#
_cell.length_a   1.000
_cell.length_b   1.000
_cell.length_c   1.000
_cell.angle_alpha   90.00
_cell.angle_beta   90.00
_cell.angle_gamma   90.00
#
_symmetry.space_group_name_H-M   'P 1'
#
loop_
_entity.id
_entity.type
_entity.pdbx_description
1 polymer ?
#
loop_
_entity_poly.entity_id
_entity_poly.type
_entity_poly.pdbx_seq_one_letter_code
_entity_poly.pdbx_strand_id
1 'polypeptide(L)'
;MCIRDSSWFVLNKNIVAKEFIFSGSEQNPDLTDKEIKKLIGKVTSGVAAPIQAFMDNGEDWVVADDLPKLVEGMNEIVEASSGGESGAAAPKIDLEKLEEQIRQRDMQTGNPFSKDYQVNYVNVARNFLGDKIIRSVPPSPILDPKNGPLIAIRLRMLTRKTLGGIETTLDGQCLHPDGTPFEGLYAAGEASGFGGGGVHGNNAL
;
A
#
# COMPACT_ATOMS: atom_id res chain seq x y z
N MET A 1 -18.13 -4.29 14.30
CA MET A 1 -17.40 -4.01 13.05
C MET A 1 -16.14 -4.83 13.11
N CYS A 2 -16.04 -5.93 12.34
CA CYS A 2 -14.82 -6.73 12.32
C CYS A 2 -13.79 -6.00 11.48
N ILE A 3 -12.84 -5.35 12.12
CA ILE A 3 -11.64 -4.84 11.47
C ILE A 3 -10.80 -6.08 11.18
N ARG A 4 -10.57 -6.40 9.91
CA ARG A 4 -9.62 -7.45 9.54
C ARG A 4 -8.23 -6.90 9.80
N ASP A 5 -7.47 -7.57 10.66
CA ASP A 5 -6.15 -7.13 11.11
C ASP A 5 -5.09 -7.11 10.00
N SER A 6 -5.36 -7.74 8.86
CA SER A 6 -4.47 -7.71 7.71
C SER A 6 -5.22 -7.88 6.38
N SER A 7 -4.71 -7.21 5.38
CA SER A 7 -5.04 -7.43 3.97
C SER A 7 -3.74 -7.55 3.18
N TRP A 8 -3.83 -8.05 1.94
CA TRP A 8 -2.66 -8.33 1.14
C TRP A 8 -2.78 -7.70 -0.25
N PHE A 9 -1.70 -7.11 -0.73
CA PHE A 9 -1.50 -6.90 -2.16
C PHE A 9 -0.86 -8.16 -2.74
N VAL A 10 -1.46 -8.72 -3.80
CA VAL A 10 -0.85 -9.78 -4.60
C VAL A 10 -0.54 -9.21 -5.97
N LEU A 11 0.72 -9.21 -6.33
CA LEU A 11 1.30 -8.52 -7.46
C LEU A 11 2.26 -9.45 -8.20
N ASN A 12 2.78 -9.00 -9.34
CA ASN A 12 3.95 -9.59 -9.97
C ASN A 12 5.05 -8.53 -10.12
N LYS A 13 6.26 -8.99 -10.46
CA LYS A 13 7.44 -8.11 -10.58
C LYS A 13 7.23 -6.98 -11.60
N ASN A 14 6.50 -7.23 -12.68
CA ASN A 14 6.25 -6.21 -13.70
C ASN A 14 5.43 -5.03 -13.14
N ILE A 15 4.43 -5.31 -12.29
CA ILE A 15 3.65 -4.28 -11.61
C ILE A 15 4.54 -3.51 -10.64
N VAL A 16 5.28 -4.21 -9.78
CA VAL A 16 6.15 -3.60 -8.77
C VAL A 16 7.22 -2.73 -9.41
N ALA A 17 7.89 -3.21 -10.45
CA ALA A 17 8.95 -2.48 -11.13
C ALA A 17 8.49 -1.11 -11.66
N LYS A 18 7.22 -0.99 -12.05
CA LYS A 18 6.70 0.24 -12.62
C LYS A 18 5.90 1.08 -11.63
N GLU A 19 4.98 0.47 -10.90
CA GLU A 19 4.03 1.21 -10.07
C GLU A 19 4.62 1.64 -8.73
N PHE A 20 5.66 0.95 -8.26
CA PHE A 20 6.35 1.30 -7.02
C PHE A 20 7.59 2.19 -7.21
N ILE A 21 7.88 2.64 -8.43
CA ILE A 21 9.08 3.42 -8.71
C ILE A 21 9.18 4.72 -7.90
N PHE A 22 8.04 5.29 -7.51
CA PHE A 22 7.94 6.50 -6.70
C PHE A 22 7.62 6.22 -5.23
N SER A 23 7.54 4.95 -4.83
CA SER A 23 7.28 4.60 -3.44
C SER A 23 8.49 4.89 -2.56
N GLY A 24 8.24 5.25 -1.30
CA GLY A 24 9.31 5.57 -0.35
C GLY A 24 10.05 6.85 -0.70
N SER A 25 9.33 7.92 -1.10
CA SER A 25 9.92 9.17 -1.58
C SER A 25 11.00 9.76 -0.65
N GLU A 26 10.84 9.63 0.66
CA GLU A 26 11.82 10.10 1.65
C GLU A 26 13.08 9.24 1.69
N GLN A 27 12.95 7.94 1.44
CA GLN A 27 14.06 7.00 1.31
C GLN A 27 14.52 6.83 -0.14
N ASN A 28 13.93 7.56 -1.08
CA ASN A 28 14.30 7.52 -2.48
C ASN A 28 15.02 8.82 -2.86
N PRO A 29 16.38 8.88 -2.73
CA PRO A 29 17.15 10.10 -2.91
C PRO A 29 17.00 10.70 -4.31
N ASP A 30 16.72 9.88 -5.32
CA ASP A 30 16.59 10.36 -6.71
C ASP A 30 15.36 11.28 -6.89
N LEU A 31 14.31 11.07 -6.06
CA LEU A 31 13.14 11.95 -6.07
C LEU A 31 13.38 13.23 -5.27
N THR A 32 14.07 13.11 -4.14
CA THR A 32 14.41 14.26 -3.29
C THR A 32 15.44 15.17 -3.93
N ASP A 33 16.44 14.60 -4.60
CA ASP A 33 17.51 15.33 -5.30
C ASP A 33 17.10 15.84 -6.68
N LYS A 34 15.88 15.50 -7.15
CA LYS A 34 15.33 15.90 -8.46
C LYS A 34 16.21 15.49 -9.66
N GLU A 35 16.90 14.38 -9.54
CA GLU A 35 17.78 13.86 -10.61
C GLU A 35 16.98 13.14 -11.72
N ILE A 36 16.44 13.88 -12.66
CA ILE A 36 15.61 13.37 -13.76
C ILE A 36 16.33 12.30 -14.61
N LYS A 37 17.66 12.39 -14.78
CA LYS A 37 18.43 11.40 -15.54
C LYS A 37 18.45 10.04 -14.86
N LYS A 38 18.58 10.00 -13.53
CA LYS A 38 18.52 8.76 -12.75
C LYS A 38 17.10 8.17 -12.77
N LEU A 39 16.09 9.02 -12.73
CA LEU A 39 14.69 8.60 -12.83
C LEU A 39 14.40 7.90 -14.17
N ILE A 40 14.86 8.45 -15.29
CA ILE A 40 14.72 7.84 -16.62
C ILE A 40 15.45 6.48 -16.66
N GLY A 41 16.65 6.39 -16.09
CA GLY A 41 17.39 5.13 -15.97
C GLY A 41 16.63 4.06 -15.18
N LYS A 42 15.94 4.43 -14.11
CA LYS A 42 15.13 3.52 -13.30
C LYS A 42 13.87 3.00 -14.02
N VAL A 43 13.22 3.84 -14.83
CA VAL A 43 12.05 3.41 -15.63
C VAL A 43 12.44 2.29 -16.62
N THR A 44 13.70 2.22 -17.02
CA THR A 44 14.21 1.25 -17.99
C THR A 44 14.95 0.06 -17.37
N SER A 45 15.37 0.13 -16.11
CA SER A 45 16.29 -0.84 -15.49
C SER A 45 15.64 -1.89 -14.58
N GLY A 46 14.33 -1.84 -14.37
CA GLY A 46 13.62 -2.82 -13.54
C GLY A 46 13.20 -2.26 -12.16
N VAL A 47 13.25 -3.08 -11.11
CA VAL A 47 12.83 -2.68 -9.77
C VAL A 47 13.81 -1.66 -9.19
N ALA A 48 13.28 -0.56 -8.63
CA ALA A 48 14.09 0.45 -7.96
C ALA A 48 14.80 -0.14 -6.73
N ALA A 49 16.06 0.26 -6.48
CA ALA A 49 16.88 -0.30 -5.41
C ALA A 49 16.21 -0.29 -4.01
N PRO A 50 15.51 0.77 -3.57
CA PRO A 50 14.79 0.73 -2.30
C PRO A 50 13.70 -0.34 -2.27
N ILE A 51 13.00 -0.55 -3.37
CA ILE A 51 11.93 -1.57 -3.47
C ILE A 51 12.53 -2.97 -3.51
N GLN A 52 13.66 -3.15 -4.22
CA GLN A 52 14.39 -4.41 -4.21
C GLN A 52 14.82 -4.78 -2.78
N ALA A 53 15.32 -3.82 -2.00
CA ALA A 53 15.69 -4.04 -0.61
C ALA A 53 14.48 -4.48 0.26
N PHE A 54 13.27 -3.97 0.00
CA PHE A 54 12.05 -4.45 0.64
C PHE A 54 11.66 -5.85 0.19
N MET A 55 11.83 -6.18 -1.09
CA MET A 55 11.59 -7.54 -1.60
C MET A 55 12.54 -8.56 -0.97
N ASP A 56 13.79 -8.16 -0.71
CA ASP A 56 14.84 -9.04 -0.19
C ASP A 56 14.78 -9.19 1.35
N ASN A 57 14.34 -8.15 2.07
CA ASN A 57 14.47 -8.08 3.54
C ASN A 57 13.18 -7.63 4.27
N GLY A 58 12.12 -7.31 3.57
CA GLY A 58 10.89 -6.80 4.19
C GLY A 58 10.12 -7.89 4.95
N GLU A 59 9.86 -7.70 6.23
CA GLU A 59 9.14 -8.67 7.10
C GLU A 59 7.70 -8.96 6.63
N ASP A 60 7.06 -8.00 5.98
CA ASP A 60 5.70 -8.11 5.46
C ASP A 60 5.67 -8.42 3.94
N TRP A 61 6.81 -8.84 3.37
CA TRP A 61 6.95 -9.13 1.93
C TRP A 61 7.24 -10.60 1.70
N VAL A 62 6.55 -11.20 0.73
CA VAL A 62 6.82 -12.55 0.24
C VAL A 62 7.06 -12.50 -1.24
N VAL A 63 8.16 -13.08 -1.70
CA VAL A 63 8.50 -13.22 -3.13
C VAL A 63 8.62 -14.69 -3.46
N ALA A 64 7.88 -15.15 -4.46
CA ALA A 64 7.86 -16.57 -4.85
C ALA A 64 7.64 -16.74 -6.36
N ASP A 65 8.19 -17.84 -6.90
CA ASP A 65 8.06 -18.17 -8.32
C ASP A 65 6.69 -18.73 -8.69
N ASP A 66 5.98 -19.26 -7.71
CA ASP A 66 4.66 -19.87 -7.91
C ASP A 66 3.67 -19.50 -6.77
N LEU A 67 2.37 -19.65 -7.05
CA LEU A 67 1.32 -19.28 -6.11
C LEU A 67 1.30 -20.15 -4.85
N PRO A 68 1.53 -21.47 -4.89
CA PRO A 68 1.60 -22.28 -3.68
C PRO A 68 2.66 -21.80 -2.68
N LYS A 69 3.88 -21.52 -3.14
CA LYS A 69 4.96 -20.98 -2.29
C LYS A 69 4.65 -19.57 -1.80
N LEU A 70 3.99 -18.75 -2.61
CA LEU A 70 3.56 -17.44 -2.18
C LEU A 70 2.58 -17.55 -1.00
N VAL A 71 1.58 -18.43 -1.09
CA VAL A 71 0.58 -18.64 -0.04
C VAL A 71 1.21 -19.26 1.21
N GLU A 72 2.19 -20.16 1.06
CA GLU A 72 2.97 -20.70 2.17
C GLU A 72 3.65 -19.58 2.96
N GLY A 73 4.44 -18.73 2.30
CA GLY A 73 5.10 -17.59 2.94
C GLY A 73 4.13 -16.56 3.54
N MET A 74 3.00 -16.30 2.88
CA MET A 74 1.94 -15.45 3.46
C MET A 74 1.40 -16.04 4.76
N ASN A 75 1.18 -17.35 4.82
CA ASN A 75 0.68 -18.04 6.00
C ASN A 75 1.72 -18.09 7.13
N GLU A 76 3.00 -18.21 6.82
CA GLU A 76 4.09 -18.09 7.81
C GLU A 76 4.07 -16.72 8.50
N ILE A 77 3.91 -15.63 7.73
CA ILE A 77 3.79 -14.28 8.29
C ILE A 77 2.53 -14.14 9.16
N VAL A 78 1.40 -14.75 8.74
CA VAL A 78 0.17 -14.75 9.54
C VAL A 78 0.38 -15.48 10.86
N GLU A 79 1.01 -16.64 10.85
CA GLU A 79 1.31 -17.44 12.06
C GLU A 79 2.26 -16.71 13.01
N ALA A 80 3.33 -16.13 12.49
CA ALA A 80 4.29 -15.37 13.28
C ALA A 80 3.66 -14.16 13.99
N SER A 81 2.58 -13.62 13.42
CA SER A 81 1.87 -12.46 13.97
C SER A 81 0.70 -12.80 14.88
N SER A 82 0.38 -14.08 15.06
CA SER A 82 -0.79 -14.55 15.83
C SER A 82 -0.67 -14.40 17.35
N GLY A 83 0.26 -13.58 17.84
CA GLY A 83 0.43 -13.21 19.25
C GLY A 83 0.09 -11.75 19.58
N GLY A 84 -0.50 -10.99 18.65
CA GLY A 84 -0.82 -9.58 18.86
C GLY A 84 -1.99 -9.33 19.82
N GLU A 85 -2.17 -8.06 20.21
CA GLU A 85 -3.08 -7.57 21.26
C GLU A 85 -4.57 -8.02 21.16
N SER A 86 -5.02 -8.52 20.01
CA SER A 86 -6.42 -8.96 19.83
C SER A 86 -6.68 -10.42 20.20
N GLY A 87 -5.66 -11.23 20.47
CA GLY A 87 -5.79 -12.61 20.93
C GLY A 87 -6.47 -13.60 19.97
N ALA A 88 -6.97 -13.14 18.83
CA ALA A 88 -7.60 -13.98 17.82
C ALA A 88 -6.59 -14.30 16.70
N ALA A 89 -6.36 -15.59 16.44
CA ALA A 89 -5.55 -16.01 15.32
C ALA A 89 -6.15 -15.52 14.00
N ALA A 90 -5.36 -14.82 13.19
CA ALA A 90 -5.80 -14.42 11.86
C ALA A 90 -6.04 -15.69 11.01
N PRO A 91 -7.09 -15.73 10.18
CA PRO A 91 -7.37 -16.88 9.34
C PRO A 91 -6.27 -17.08 8.30
N LYS A 92 -5.88 -18.32 8.07
CA LYS A 92 -4.94 -18.68 7.01
C LYS A 92 -5.51 -18.34 5.62
N ILE A 93 -4.61 -18.03 4.72
CA ILE A 93 -4.92 -17.82 3.31
C ILE A 93 -5.19 -19.18 2.66
N ASP A 94 -6.34 -19.33 2.06
CA ASP A 94 -6.76 -20.53 1.32
C ASP A 94 -6.24 -20.43 -0.12
N LEU A 95 -5.40 -21.37 -0.53
CA LEU A 95 -4.77 -21.38 -1.84
C LEU A 95 -5.79 -21.47 -2.97
N GLU A 96 -6.77 -22.37 -2.87
CA GLU A 96 -7.74 -22.60 -3.95
C GLU A 96 -8.61 -21.36 -4.16
N LYS A 97 -9.08 -20.74 -3.08
CA LYS A 97 -9.87 -19.51 -3.16
C LYS A 97 -9.08 -18.33 -3.71
N LEU A 98 -7.81 -18.19 -3.30
CA LEU A 98 -6.97 -17.12 -3.82
C LEU A 98 -6.69 -17.32 -5.31
N GLU A 99 -6.37 -18.55 -5.71
CA GLU A 99 -6.14 -18.90 -7.11
C GLU A 99 -7.37 -18.61 -7.97
N GLU A 100 -8.55 -19.04 -7.51
CA GLU A 100 -9.81 -18.78 -8.21
C GLU A 100 -10.04 -17.28 -8.41
N GLN A 101 -9.88 -16.47 -7.38
CA GLN A 101 -10.05 -15.02 -7.45
C GLN A 101 -9.07 -14.38 -8.44
N ILE A 102 -7.79 -14.76 -8.40
CA ILE A 102 -6.79 -14.22 -9.31
C ILE A 102 -7.11 -14.64 -10.76
N ARG A 103 -7.47 -15.90 -10.99
CA ARG A 103 -7.83 -16.38 -12.33
C ARG A 103 -9.06 -15.68 -12.88
N GLN A 104 -10.10 -15.47 -12.06
CA GLN A 104 -11.28 -14.71 -12.45
C GLN A 104 -10.92 -13.27 -12.88
N ARG A 105 -10.08 -12.60 -12.11
CA ARG A 105 -9.56 -11.27 -12.48
C ARG A 105 -8.72 -11.32 -13.75
N ASP A 106 -7.83 -12.30 -13.88
CA ASP A 106 -6.91 -12.42 -15.01
C ASP A 106 -7.66 -12.67 -16.33
N MET A 107 -8.76 -13.44 -16.31
CA MET A 107 -9.64 -13.60 -17.46
C MET A 107 -10.26 -12.28 -17.94
N GLN A 108 -10.39 -11.29 -17.07
CA GLN A 108 -10.98 -10.00 -17.42
C GLN A 108 -9.98 -9.04 -18.08
N THR A 109 -8.67 -9.29 -17.98
CA THR A 109 -7.65 -8.38 -18.49
C THR A 109 -7.69 -8.18 -20.01
N GLY A 110 -8.06 -9.21 -20.75
CA GLY A 110 -8.22 -9.18 -22.21
C GLY A 110 -9.66 -8.96 -22.68
N ASN A 111 -10.62 -8.76 -21.79
CA ASN A 111 -12.03 -8.62 -22.12
C ASN A 111 -12.40 -7.14 -22.28
N PRO A 112 -12.74 -6.67 -23.52
CA PRO A 112 -13.13 -5.27 -23.73
C PRO A 112 -14.46 -4.91 -23.06
N PHE A 113 -15.26 -5.89 -22.65
CA PHE A 113 -16.50 -5.72 -21.90
C PHE A 113 -16.36 -6.08 -20.42
N SER A 114 -15.12 -6.09 -19.92
CA SER A 114 -14.83 -6.40 -18.52
C SER A 114 -15.70 -5.59 -17.57
N LYS A 115 -16.22 -6.26 -16.54
CA LYS A 115 -16.90 -5.65 -15.39
C LYS A 115 -16.05 -5.70 -14.13
N ASP A 116 -14.83 -6.23 -14.23
CA ASP A 116 -13.89 -6.20 -13.12
C ASP A 116 -13.50 -4.76 -12.82
N TYR A 117 -13.68 -4.39 -11.56
CA TYR A 117 -13.50 -3.03 -11.10
C TYR A 117 -12.06 -2.56 -11.21
N GLN A 118 -11.11 -3.42 -10.80
CA GLN A 118 -9.68 -3.10 -10.82
C GLN A 118 -9.18 -2.95 -12.26
N VAL A 119 -9.54 -3.88 -13.15
CA VAL A 119 -9.16 -3.83 -14.57
C VAL A 119 -9.69 -2.55 -15.22
N ASN A 120 -10.94 -2.20 -14.95
CA ASN A 120 -11.55 -0.99 -15.51
C ASN A 120 -10.93 0.29 -14.99
N TYR A 121 -10.67 0.38 -13.67
CA TYR A 121 -10.01 1.54 -13.10
C TYR A 121 -8.61 1.76 -13.66
N VAL A 122 -7.81 0.71 -13.80
CA VAL A 122 -6.47 0.83 -14.38
C VAL A 122 -6.56 1.30 -15.83
N ASN A 123 -7.50 0.77 -16.63
CA ASN A 123 -7.70 1.22 -17.99
C ASN A 123 -8.12 2.70 -18.08
N VAL A 124 -9.00 3.15 -17.20
CA VAL A 124 -9.43 4.55 -17.13
C VAL A 124 -8.29 5.46 -16.69
N ALA A 125 -7.56 5.10 -15.65
CA ALA A 125 -6.42 5.87 -15.16
C ALA A 125 -5.37 6.07 -16.26
N ARG A 126 -5.14 5.07 -17.10
CA ARG A 126 -4.20 5.12 -18.22
C ARG A 126 -4.62 6.02 -19.38
N ASN A 127 -5.82 6.60 -19.36
CA ASN A 127 -6.19 7.68 -20.28
C ASN A 127 -5.42 8.98 -19.96
N PHE A 128 -4.98 9.15 -18.72
CA PHE A 128 -4.09 10.24 -18.36
C PHE A 128 -2.64 9.87 -18.69
N LEU A 129 -1.96 10.74 -19.45
CA LEU A 129 -0.62 10.44 -19.98
C LEU A 129 0.40 10.17 -18.88
N GLY A 130 0.36 10.91 -17.78
CA GLY A 130 1.25 10.71 -16.63
C GLY A 130 1.10 9.31 -16.02
N ASP A 131 -0.13 8.86 -15.80
CA ASP A 131 -0.38 7.53 -15.26
C ASP A 131 0.02 6.43 -16.25
N LYS A 132 -0.25 6.64 -17.54
CA LYS A 132 0.13 5.70 -18.59
C LYS A 132 1.65 5.49 -18.68
N ILE A 133 2.43 6.55 -18.52
CA ILE A 133 3.90 6.50 -18.69
C ILE A 133 4.58 5.99 -17.42
N ILE A 134 4.17 6.49 -16.23
CA ILE A 134 4.98 6.35 -15.01
C ILE A 134 4.30 5.62 -13.85
N ARG A 135 2.96 5.56 -13.78
CA ARG A 135 2.27 5.12 -12.57
C ARG A 135 1.54 3.80 -12.68
N SER A 136 1.11 3.40 -13.87
CA SER A 136 0.32 2.18 -14.01
C SER A 136 0.75 1.34 -15.21
N VAL A 137 0.87 0.03 -14.99
CA VAL A 137 1.02 -0.94 -16.07
C VAL A 137 -0.33 -1.21 -16.74
N PRO A 138 -0.34 -1.62 -18.03
CA PRO A 138 -1.58 -2.16 -18.61
C PRO A 138 -2.04 -3.38 -17.81
N PRO A 139 -3.35 -3.56 -17.60
CA PRO A 139 -3.84 -4.77 -16.97
C PRO A 139 -3.31 -6.01 -17.70
N SER A 140 -2.71 -6.89 -16.96
CA SER A 140 -2.16 -8.16 -17.45
C SER A 140 -2.43 -9.27 -16.43
N PRO A 141 -2.42 -10.55 -16.85
CA PRO A 141 -2.57 -11.65 -15.93
C PRO A 141 -1.48 -11.63 -14.85
N ILE A 142 -1.90 -11.75 -13.58
CA ILE A 142 -0.98 -11.81 -12.44
C ILE A 142 -0.20 -13.10 -12.48
N LEU A 143 -0.87 -14.21 -12.84
CA LEU A 143 -0.27 -15.54 -12.84
C LEU A 143 0.54 -15.87 -14.11
N ASP A 144 0.72 -14.93 -15.05
CA ASP A 144 1.57 -15.16 -16.22
C ASP A 144 3.05 -15.14 -15.80
N PRO A 145 3.79 -16.27 -15.95
CA PRO A 145 5.21 -16.35 -15.57
C PRO A 145 6.12 -15.33 -16.28
N LYS A 146 5.69 -14.81 -17.43
CA LYS A 146 6.43 -13.78 -18.17
C LYS A 146 6.52 -12.45 -17.41
N ASN A 147 5.63 -12.23 -16.45
CA ASN A 147 5.61 -11.02 -15.63
C ASN A 147 6.55 -11.09 -14.41
N GLY A 148 7.38 -12.15 -14.32
CA GLY A 148 8.34 -12.38 -13.25
C GLY A 148 7.71 -13.03 -12.01
N PRO A 149 8.44 -13.13 -10.89
CA PRO A 149 7.94 -13.74 -9.67
C PRO A 149 6.71 -13.01 -9.14
N LEU A 150 5.90 -13.77 -8.38
CA LEU A 150 4.78 -13.26 -7.62
C LEU A 150 5.28 -12.58 -6.34
N ILE A 151 4.57 -11.55 -5.93
CA ILE A 151 4.89 -10.76 -4.74
C ILE A 151 3.63 -10.58 -3.94
N ALA A 152 3.66 -10.89 -2.65
CA ALA A 152 2.61 -10.56 -1.70
C ALA A 152 3.14 -9.56 -0.68
N ILE A 153 2.37 -8.50 -0.42
CA ILE A 153 2.73 -7.47 0.55
C ILE A 153 1.59 -7.40 1.56
N ARG A 154 1.91 -7.64 2.82
CA ARG A 154 0.96 -7.49 3.91
C ARG A 154 0.71 -6.02 4.18
N LEU A 155 -0.54 -5.63 4.15
CA LEU A 155 -0.97 -4.27 4.48
C LEU A 155 -1.42 -4.19 5.92
N ARG A 156 -0.92 -3.20 6.63
CA ARG A 156 -1.35 -2.86 7.98
C ARG A 156 -2.20 -1.60 7.93
N MET A 157 -3.26 -1.57 8.74
CA MET A 157 -4.05 -0.35 8.88
C MET A 157 -3.26 0.66 9.70
N LEU A 158 -2.69 1.64 9.01
CA LEU A 158 -2.03 2.78 9.63
C LEU A 158 -2.83 4.03 9.29
N THR A 159 -3.02 4.89 10.28
CA THR A 159 -3.58 6.21 10.06
C THR A 159 -2.42 7.18 9.83
N ARG A 160 -2.35 7.75 8.65
CA ARG A 160 -1.39 8.82 8.36
C ARG A 160 -1.85 10.15 8.92
N LYS A 161 -3.18 10.34 8.99
CA LYS A 161 -3.82 11.58 9.40
C LYS A 161 -4.93 11.27 10.40
N THR A 162 -5.14 12.16 11.36
CA THR A 162 -6.27 12.12 12.26
C THR A 162 -7.21 13.29 11.98
N LEU A 163 -8.50 13.04 12.04
CA LEU A 163 -9.52 14.11 11.97
C LEU A 163 -9.84 14.67 13.35
N GLY A 164 -9.69 13.85 14.40
CA GLY A 164 -10.01 14.21 15.77
C GLY A 164 -8.95 15.07 16.45
N GLY A 165 -7.69 14.68 16.31
CA GLY A 165 -6.58 15.36 16.97
C GLY A 165 -6.56 15.25 18.50
N ILE A 166 -5.59 15.89 19.10
CA ILE A 166 -5.45 16.06 20.56
C ILE A 166 -6.35 17.23 20.96
N GLU A 167 -7.19 17.04 21.97
CA GLU A 167 -8.04 18.10 22.49
C GLU A 167 -7.18 19.18 23.18
N THR A 168 -7.44 20.46 22.84
CA THR A 168 -6.66 21.59 23.33
C THR A 168 -7.58 22.74 23.77
N THR A 169 -7.04 23.61 24.61
CA THR A 169 -7.59 24.95 24.84
C THR A 169 -7.48 25.81 23.58
N LEU A 170 -8.10 26.98 23.56
CA LEU A 170 -7.97 27.97 22.48
C LEU A 170 -6.52 28.48 22.35
N ASP A 171 -5.71 28.38 23.42
CA ASP A 171 -4.30 28.73 23.42
C ASP A 171 -3.39 27.57 22.97
N GLY A 172 -3.99 26.44 22.54
CA GLY A 172 -3.27 25.27 22.05
C GLY A 172 -2.73 24.34 23.13
N GLN A 173 -3.04 24.57 24.41
CA GLN A 173 -2.61 23.72 25.50
C GLN A 173 -3.40 22.41 25.51
N CYS A 174 -2.71 21.26 25.55
CA CYS A 174 -3.37 19.95 25.58
C CYS A 174 -4.18 19.76 26.86
N LEU A 175 -5.29 19.02 26.76
CA LEU A 175 -6.18 18.77 27.90
C LEU A 175 -6.04 17.33 28.40
N HIS A 176 -6.14 17.17 29.72
CA HIS A 176 -6.39 15.88 30.34
C HIS A 176 -7.84 15.43 30.09
N PRO A 177 -8.17 14.14 30.29
CA PRO A 177 -9.55 13.66 30.17
C PRO A 177 -10.57 14.34 31.08
N ASP A 178 -10.13 14.97 32.15
CA ASP A 178 -10.96 15.76 33.07
C ASP A 178 -11.14 17.24 32.64
N GLY A 179 -10.53 17.61 31.50
CA GLY A 179 -10.60 18.96 30.93
C GLY A 179 -9.59 19.95 31.53
N THR A 180 -8.69 19.51 32.41
CA THR A 180 -7.64 20.38 32.95
C THR A 180 -6.46 20.46 31.97
N PRO A 181 -5.80 21.64 31.81
CA PRO A 181 -4.67 21.78 30.92
C PRO A 181 -3.42 21.02 31.41
N PHE A 182 -2.74 20.37 30.47
CA PHE A 182 -1.40 19.83 30.69
C PHE A 182 -0.38 20.95 30.73
N GLU A 183 0.34 21.06 31.82
CA GLU A 183 1.39 22.07 31.96
C GLU A 183 2.54 21.78 30.97
N GLY A 184 2.90 22.78 30.16
CA GLY A 184 4.01 22.71 29.23
C GLY A 184 3.78 21.87 27.96
N LEU A 185 2.59 21.26 27.77
CA LEU A 185 2.28 20.48 26.57
C LEU A 185 1.28 21.23 25.67
N TYR A 186 1.69 21.42 24.41
CA TYR A 186 0.89 22.14 23.40
C TYR A 186 0.75 21.32 22.12
N ALA A 187 -0.39 21.44 21.45
CA ALA A 187 -0.62 20.88 20.14
C ALA A 187 -1.31 21.91 19.23
N ALA A 188 -0.88 21.97 17.97
CA ALA A 188 -1.43 22.87 16.97
C ALA A 188 -1.44 22.23 15.59
N GLY A 189 -2.22 22.80 14.66
CA GLY A 189 -2.33 22.32 13.30
C GLY A 189 -2.92 20.91 13.24
N GLU A 190 -2.34 20.03 12.45
CA GLU A 190 -2.84 18.65 12.24
C GLU A 190 -2.87 17.84 13.56
N ALA A 191 -1.95 18.10 14.48
CA ALA A 191 -1.90 17.41 15.77
C ALA A 191 -3.11 17.71 16.65
N SER A 192 -3.68 18.90 16.58
CA SER A 192 -4.92 19.29 17.29
C SER A 192 -6.20 19.01 16.48
N GLY A 193 -6.07 18.43 15.27
CA GLY A 193 -7.18 18.06 14.40
C GLY A 193 -7.65 19.16 13.46
N PHE A 194 -8.62 18.81 12.62
CA PHE A 194 -9.13 19.69 11.57
C PHE A 194 -10.51 20.30 11.89
N GLY A 195 -10.89 20.33 13.16
CA GLY A 195 -12.17 20.91 13.58
C GLY A 195 -13.41 20.20 13.00
N GLY A 196 -13.31 18.90 12.73
CA GLY A 196 -14.40 18.09 12.17
C GLY A 196 -14.58 18.19 10.66
N GLY A 197 -13.71 18.90 9.96
CA GLY A 197 -13.68 18.99 8.49
C GLY A 197 -13.13 17.73 7.83
N GLY A 198 -13.40 17.56 6.53
CA GLY A 198 -12.77 16.52 5.72
C GLY A 198 -11.30 16.82 5.42
N VAL A 199 -10.48 15.78 5.27
CA VAL A 199 -9.08 15.93 4.87
C VAL A 199 -9.02 16.19 3.36
N HIS A 200 -9.32 17.40 2.95
CA HIS A 200 -9.17 17.87 1.57
C HIS A 200 -8.06 18.91 1.51
N GLY A 201 -7.49 19.11 0.31
CA GLY A 201 -6.38 20.03 0.12
C GLY A 201 -6.60 21.43 0.69
N ASN A 202 -7.85 21.92 0.70
CA ASN A 202 -8.21 23.22 1.24
C ASN A 202 -8.27 23.26 2.78
N ASN A 203 -8.32 22.12 3.45
CA ASN A 203 -8.42 22.01 4.91
C ASN A 203 -7.12 21.49 5.54
N ALA A 204 -6.09 21.28 4.74
CA ALA A 204 -4.78 20.80 5.18
C ALA A 204 -3.74 21.93 5.33
N LEU A 205 -4.20 23.18 5.30
CA LEU A 205 -3.37 24.38 5.51
C LEU A 205 -3.54 24.92 6.91
#